data_3c50343e14e4cf20d976d3ca1fd30f67
#
_entry.id   3c50343e14e4cf20d976d3ca1fd30f67
#
_cell.length_a   1.000
_cell.length_b   1.000
_cell.length_c   1.000
_cell.angle_alpha   90.00
_cell.angle_beta   90.00
_cell.angle_gamma   90.00
#
_symmetry.space_group_name_H-M   'P 1'
#
loop_
_entity.id
_entity.type
_entity.pdbx_description
1 polymer ?
#
loop_
_entity_poly.entity_id
_entity_poly.type
_entity_poly.pdbx_seq_one_letter_code
_entity_poly.pdbx_strand_id
1 'polypeptide(L)'
;PKVLDHLRYHNGASQKDIAHACHIEPASLTSILNRMEKQHMIERKNLNGNRRSFHIFLTDYGMELSESIEKAFLSLEQEIFSGISNAEKEQFLKIFEKLYKNTTKEE
;
A
#
# COMPACT_ATOMS: atom_id res chain seq x y z
N PRO A 1 3.09 -4.57 -1.54
CA PRO A 1 2.40 -4.19 -0.31
C PRO A 1 1.77 -2.82 -0.31
N LYS A 2 2.26 -1.88 -1.12
CA LYS A 2 1.74 -0.53 -1.12
C LYS A 2 0.26 -0.46 -1.49
N VAL A 3 -0.14 -1.17 -2.54
CA VAL A 3 -1.53 -1.23 -2.98
C VAL A 3 -2.37 -2.03 -1.97
N LEU A 4 -1.83 -3.14 -1.51
CA LEU A 4 -2.48 -4.00 -0.54
C LEU A 4 -2.73 -3.25 0.78
N ASP A 5 -1.74 -2.50 1.23
CA ASP A 5 -1.83 -1.69 2.45
C ASP A 5 -2.88 -0.59 2.32
N HIS A 6 -2.91 0.08 1.17
CA HIS A 6 -3.91 1.11 0.91
C HIS A 6 -5.32 0.54 0.95
N LEU A 7 -5.54 -0.61 0.31
CA LEU A 7 -6.85 -1.25 0.27
C LEU A 7 -7.32 -1.71 1.64
N ARG A 8 -6.41 -2.04 2.52
CA ARG A 8 -6.76 -2.44 3.88
C ARG A 8 -7.59 -1.38 4.60
N TYR A 9 -7.25 -0.12 4.38
CA TYR A 9 -7.92 1.01 5.02
C TYR A 9 -8.94 1.70 4.10
N HIS A 10 -8.88 1.44 2.81
CA HIS A 10 -9.75 2.06 1.81
C HIS A 10 -10.31 1.00 0.86
N ASN A 11 -10.85 -0.06 1.46
CA ASN A 11 -11.41 -1.16 0.69
C ASN A 11 -12.56 -0.65 -0.20
N GLY A 12 -12.56 -1.03 -1.45
CA GLY A 12 -13.56 -0.56 -2.40
C GLY A 12 -13.16 0.72 -3.13
N ALA A 13 -11.94 1.19 -2.94
CA ALA A 13 -11.46 2.37 -3.65
C ALA A 13 -11.45 2.14 -5.16
N SER A 14 -11.66 3.20 -5.92
CA SER A 14 -11.59 3.10 -7.37
C SER A 14 -10.14 2.93 -7.80
N GLN A 15 -9.95 2.34 -8.98
CA GLN A 15 -8.60 2.15 -9.53
C GLN A 15 -7.88 3.49 -9.67
N LYS A 16 -8.62 4.51 -10.09
CA LYS A 16 -8.08 5.87 -10.22
C LYS A 16 -7.59 6.42 -8.89
N ASP A 17 -8.37 6.25 -7.83
CA ASP A 17 -8.01 6.74 -6.50
C ASP A 17 -6.79 6.02 -5.95
N ILE A 18 -6.68 4.72 -6.20
CA ILE A 18 -5.52 3.94 -5.78
C ILE A 18 -4.26 4.43 -6.48
N ALA A 19 -4.34 4.65 -7.79
CA ALA A 19 -3.21 5.16 -8.56
C ALA A 19 -2.72 6.50 -8.01
N HIS A 20 -3.66 7.37 -7.71
CA HIS A 20 -3.34 8.69 -7.17
C HIS A 20 -2.71 8.58 -5.77
N ALA A 21 -3.35 7.85 -4.88
CA ALA A 21 -2.89 7.73 -3.49
C ALA A 21 -1.54 7.03 -3.38
N CYS A 22 -1.29 6.05 -4.23
CA CYS A 22 -0.04 5.28 -4.19
C CYS A 22 1.06 5.84 -5.10
N HIS A 23 0.77 6.92 -5.82
CA HIS A 23 1.70 7.54 -6.77
C HIS A 23 2.19 6.54 -7.82
N ILE A 24 1.24 5.81 -8.39
CA ILE A 24 1.52 4.79 -9.42
C ILE A 24 0.85 5.21 -10.72
N GLU A 25 1.55 5.08 -11.83
CA GLU A 25 0.94 5.34 -13.13
C GLU A 25 -0.19 4.35 -13.40
N PRO A 26 -1.29 4.82 -14.02
CA PRO A 26 -2.44 3.94 -14.26
C PRO A 26 -2.11 2.63 -14.98
N ALA A 27 -1.23 2.68 -15.97
CA ALA A 27 -0.84 1.47 -16.71
C ALA A 27 -0.09 0.48 -15.81
N SER A 28 0.80 1.00 -14.96
CA SER A 28 1.54 0.18 -14.00
C SER A 28 0.61 -0.43 -12.98
N LEU A 29 -0.34 0.36 -12.50
CA LEU A 29 -1.32 -0.14 -11.53
C LEU A 29 -2.17 -1.25 -12.14
N THR A 30 -2.59 -1.11 -13.40
CA THR A 30 -3.37 -2.14 -14.07
C THR A 30 -2.62 -3.48 -14.07
N SER A 31 -1.32 -3.45 -14.36
CA SER A 31 -0.48 -4.67 -14.32
C SER A 31 -0.43 -5.27 -12.92
N ILE A 32 -0.25 -4.42 -11.91
CA ILE A 32 -0.19 -4.85 -10.52
C ILE A 32 -1.52 -5.49 -10.11
N LEU A 33 -2.63 -4.85 -10.43
CA LEU A 33 -3.96 -5.34 -10.07
C LEU A 33 -4.30 -6.64 -10.81
N ASN A 34 -3.89 -6.77 -12.07
CA ASN A 34 -4.06 -8.02 -12.82
C ASN A 34 -3.38 -9.18 -12.10
N ARG A 35 -2.18 -8.94 -11.62
CA ARG A 35 -1.42 -9.96 -10.90
C ARG A 35 -2.07 -10.31 -9.57
N MET A 36 -2.51 -9.29 -8.84
CA MET A 36 -3.17 -9.50 -7.55
C MET A 36 -4.49 -10.24 -7.70
N GLU A 37 -5.24 -9.95 -8.74
CA GLU A 37 -6.49 -10.63 -9.02
C GLU A 37 -6.24 -12.10 -9.36
N LYS A 38 -5.21 -12.36 -10.14
CA LYS A 38 -4.81 -13.70 -10.52
C LYS A 38 -4.40 -14.54 -9.30
N GLN A 39 -3.84 -13.90 -8.29
CA GLN A 39 -3.44 -14.53 -7.04
C GLN A 39 -4.58 -14.56 -6.01
N HIS A 40 -5.77 -14.17 -6.40
CA HIS A 40 -6.96 -14.16 -5.56
C HIS A 40 -6.88 -13.24 -4.34
N MET A 41 -6.07 -12.19 -4.44
CA MET A 41 -5.94 -11.19 -3.36
C MET A 41 -7.01 -10.11 -3.44
N ILE A 42 -7.49 -9.83 -4.63
CA ILE A 42 -8.49 -8.79 -4.87
C ILE A 42 -9.56 -9.26 -5.84
N GLU A 43 -10.66 -8.52 -5.83
CA GLU A 43 -11.72 -8.63 -6.82
C GLU A 43 -12.00 -7.24 -7.38
N ARG A 44 -12.27 -7.15 -8.66
CA ARG A 44 -12.68 -5.91 -9.29
C ARG A 44 -14.17 -5.94 -9.51
N LYS A 45 -14.85 -4.88 -9.10
CA LYS A 45 -16.29 -4.76 -9.26
C LYS A 45 -16.65 -3.44 -9.90
N ASN A 46 -17.60 -3.49 -10.81
CA ASN A 46 -18.14 -2.31 -11.45
C ASN A 46 -19.47 -2.00 -10.79
N LEU A 47 -19.46 -1.09 -9.83
CA LEU A 47 -20.63 -0.83 -8.98
C LEU A 47 -21.76 -0.09 -9.69
N ASN A 48 -21.44 0.70 -10.71
CA ASN A 48 -22.41 1.57 -11.35
C ASN A 48 -22.69 1.20 -12.80
N GLY A 49 -22.32 0.02 -13.25
CA GLY A 49 -22.46 -0.35 -14.64
C GLY A 49 -21.56 0.41 -15.60
N ASN A 50 -20.69 1.25 -15.08
CA ASN A 50 -19.76 2.04 -15.87
C ASN A 50 -18.46 1.26 -16.05
N ARG A 51 -18.21 0.77 -17.25
CA ARG A 51 -17.05 -0.05 -17.57
C ARG A 51 -15.71 0.63 -17.32
N ARG A 52 -15.69 1.94 -17.16
CA ARG A 52 -14.46 2.71 -16.94
C ARG A 52 -14.13 2.88 -15.48
N SER A 53 -15.04 2.49 -14.59
CA SER A 53 -14.90 2.76 -13.16
C SER A 53 -14.95 1.45 -12.39
N PHE A 54 -13.78 0.85 -12.22
CA PHE A 54 -13.67 -0.35 -11.40
C PHE A 54 -13.31 0.00 -9.99
N HIS A 55 -13.97 -0.65 -9.05
CA HIS A 55 -13.68 -0.56 -7.63
C HIS A 55 -13.00 -1.86 -7.19
N ILE A 56 -12.00 -1.71 -6.34
CA ILE A 56 -11.13 -2.81 -5.96
C ILE A 56 -11.43 -3.22 -4.53
N PHE A 57 -11.68 -4.50 -4.33
CA PHE A 57 -12.00 -5.05 -3.01
C PHE A 57 -11.01 -6.16 -2.67
N LEU A 58 -10.55 -6.16 -1.43
CA LEU A 58 -9.74 -7.27 -0.93
C LEU A 58 -10.64 -8.50 -0.76
N THR A 59 -10.11 -9.66 -1.13
CA THR A 59 -10.73 -10.93 -0.75
C THR A 59 -10.39 -11.21 0.71
N ASP A 60 -11.02 -12.22 1.30
CA ASP A 60 -10.66 -12.65 2.65
C ASP A 60 -9.20 -13.01 2.73
N TYR A 61 -8.70 -13.71 1.72
CA TYR A 61 -7.27 -14.05 1.62
C TYR A 61 -6.41 -12.80 1.54
N GLY A 62 -6.79 -11.82 0.73
CA GLY A 62 -6.06 -10.57 0.61
C GLY A 62 -6.00 -9.81 1.92
N MET A 63 -7.09 -9.79 2.66
CA MET A 63 -7.14 -9.13 3.96
C MET A 63 -6.24 -9.83 4.97
N GLU A 64 -6.30 -11.15 5.03
CA GLU A 64 -5.43 -11.94 5.92
C GLU A 64 -3.96 -11.75 5.58
N LEU A 65 -3.64 -11.73 4.29
CA LEU A 65 -2.26 -11.50 3.85
C LEU A 65 -1.78 -10.11 4.26
N SER A 66 -2.62 -9.10 4.08
CA SER A 66 -2.32 -7.73 4.49
C SER A 66 -2.00 -7.64 5.98
N GLU A 67 -2.83 -8.29 6.80
CA GLU A 67 -2.62 -8.32 8.25
C GLU A 67 -1.34 -9.05 8.64
N SER A 68 -1.03 -10.15 7.96
CA SER A 68 0.19 -10.91 8.22
C SER A 68 1.43 -10.11 7.87
N ILE A 69 1.40 -9.39 6.76
CA ILE A 69 2.50 -8.53 6.34
C ILE A 69 2.72 -7.40 7.35
N GLU A 70 1.64 -6.77 7.81
CA GLU A 70 1.75 -5.72 8.81
C GLU A 70 2.38 -6.23 10.10
N LYS A 71 1.95 -7.40 10.57
CA LYS A 71 2.53 -8.02 11.76
C LYS A 71 4.02 -8.28 11.60
N ALA A 72 4.41 -8.77 10.44
CA ALA A 72 5.83 -9.04 10.15
C ALA A 72 6.65 -7.76 10.18
N PHE A 73 6.14 -6.68 9.58
CA PHE A 73 6.81 -5.40 9.61
C PHE A 73 6.92 -4.81 11.02
N LEU A 74 5.86 -4.92 11.81
CA LEU A 74 5.89 -4.44 13.20
C LEU A 74 6.92 -5.19 14.04
N SER A 75 6.98 -6.51 13.88
CA SER A 75 7.98 -7.33 14.57
C SER A 75 9.39 -6.93 14.18
N LEU A 76 9.63 -6.75 12.89
CA LEU A 76 10.94 -6.37 12.38
C LEU A 76 11.31 -4.98 12.88
N GLU A 77 10.37 -4.05 12.90
CA GLU A 77 10.61 -2.70 13.41
C GLU A 77 11.01 -2.72 14.87
N GLN A 78 10.30 -3.49 15.70
CA GLN A 78 10.63 -3.64 17.11
C GLN A 78 12.04 -4.18 17.30
N GLU A 79 12.42 -5.14 16.50
CA GLU A 79 13.75 -5.75 16.57
C GLU A 79 14.84 -4.76 16.17
N ILE A 80 14.63 -4.05 15.07
CA ILE A 80 15.60 -3.08 14.56
C ILE A 80 15.80 -1.94 15.53
N PHE A 81 14.74 -1.45 16.15
CA PHE A 81 14.80 -0.32 17.07
C PHE A 81 14.96 -0.75 18.53
N SER A 82 15.33 -2.00 18.77
CA SER A 82 15.58 -2.48 20.12
C SER A 82 16.70 -1.67 20.78
N GLY A 83 16.43 -1.17 21.99
CA GLY A 83 17.41 -0.36 22.72
C GLY A 83 17.48 1.10 22.29
N ILE A 84 16.63 1.50 21.36
CA ILE A 84 16.58 2.89 20.88
C ILE A 84 15.35 3.56 21.48
N SER A 85 15.54 4.75 22.05
CA SER A 85 14.43 5.49 22.66
C SER A 85 13.48 6.03 21.62
N ASN A 86 12.26 6.36 22.03
CA ASN A 86 11.28 6.96 21.12
C ASN A 86 11.77 8.29 20.55
N ALA A 87 12.46 9.09 21.37
CA ALA A 87 13.02 10.36 20.92
C ALA A 87 14.09 10.16 19.85
N GLU A 88 14.97 9.18 20.06
CA GLU A 88 15.98 8.83 19.07
C GLU A 88 15.37 8.31 17.77
N LYS A 89 14.36 7.50 17.89
CA LYS A 89 13.65 6.97 16.72
C LYS A 89 13.01 8.09 15.91
N GLU A 90 12.35 9.02 16.55
CA GLU A 90 11.75 10.17 15.89
C GLU A 90 12.78 11.00 15.15
N GLN A 91 13.92 11.25 15.80
CA GLN A 91 15.01 11.99 15.19
C GLN A 91 15.53 11.28 13.94
N PHE A 92 15.72 9.97 14.04
CA PHE A 92 16.16 9.15 12.91
C PHE A 92 15.17 9.24 11.75
N LEU A 93 13.89 9.11 12.02
CA LEU A 93 12.86 9.14 10.98
C LEU A 93 12.78 10.49 10.29
N LYS A 94 12.97 11.57 11.02
CA LYS A 94 13.02 12.92 10.43
C LYS A 94 14.21 13.08 9.49
N ILE A 95 15.36 12.59 9.91
CA ILE A 95 16.57 12.64 9.07
C ILE A 95 16.39 11.77 7.83
N PHE A 96 15.86 10.58 8.02
CA PHE A 96 15.58 9.67 6.91
C PHE A 96 14.65 10.31 5.88
N GLU A 97 13.63 11.00 6.35
CA GLU A 97 12.70 11.69 5.47
C GLU A 97 13.40 12.74 4.62
N LYS A 98 14.31 13.50 5.22
CA LYS A 98 15.09 14.49 4.49
C LYS A 98 15.96 13.85 3.42
N LEU A 99 16.61 12.74 3.78
CA LEU A 99 17.42 11.99 2.83
C LEU A 99 16.58 11.48 1.67
N TYR A 100 15.43 10.96 1.97
CA TYR A 100 14.52 10.45 0.96
C TYR A 100 14.09 11.55 -0.01
N LYS A 101 13.71 12.71 0.52
CA LYS A 101 13.32 13.86 -0.30
C LYS A 101 14.44 14.31 -1.23
N ASN A 102 15.67 14.23 -0.76
CA ASN A 102 16.83 14.60 -1.57
C ASN A 102 17.02 13.64 -2.76
N THR A 103 16.67 12.38 -2.59
CA THR A 103 16.85 11.38 -3.66
C THR A 103 15.66 11.30 -4.59
N THR A 104 14.49 11.80 -4.17
CA THR A 104 13.28 11.76 -4.96
C THR A 104 12.82 13.15 -5.34
N LYS A 105 13.74 13.97 -5.82
CA LYS A 105 13.40 15.32 -6.25
C LYS A 105 12.39 15.28 -7.36
N GLU A 106 11.16 15.38 -6.97
CA GLU A 106 10.08 15.52 -7.90
C GLU A 106 9.79 16.98 -8.06
N GLU A 107 9.62 17.33 -9.24
CA GLU A 107 9.30 18.69 -9.54
C GLU A 107 7.87 19.03 -9.21
#